data_920fd911a123023b4c9cde987dad59eb
#
_entry.id   920fd911a123023b4c9cde987dad59eb
#
_cell.length_a   1.000
_cell.length_b   1.000
_cell.length_c   1.000
_cell.angle_alpha   90.00
_cell.angle_beta   90.00
_cell.angle_gamma   90.00
#
_symmetry.space_group_name_H-M   'P 1'
#
loop_
_entity.id
_entity.type
_entity.pdbx_description
1 polymer ?
#
loop_
_entity_poly.entity_id
_entity_poly.type
_entity_poly.pdbx_seq_one_letter_code
_entity_poly.pdbx_strand_id
1 'polypeptide(L)'
;DGMGLRGNQSGPIEIKDLKAPADRLIGPVGDGATSNDEATDPFFLFGTSSCWNGIAMGMIDIARRHTTRKKHVDVGLRVCDYPTIQDYVGKALITTNASRMLTLSTCRQMDETTNNCDWTIHSDPEALPRSELVPWSWSAKYTASSNVTEVSDKMLHACGGTAYKAGLGMERLLRDGKAGWFMAPTNEVIRNFLGRAGLMGFEALDLWNQNVDLRSIDNEAKKMTPEQKRELAERLLAE
;
A
#
# COMPACT_ATOMS: atom_id res chain seq x y z
N ASP A 1 -21.15 -3.12 0.26
CA ASP A 1 -20.30 -3.95 1.15
C ASP A 1 -19.08 -4.43 0.40
N GLY A 2 -17.87 -4.20 0.98
CA GLY A 2 -16.64 -4.71 0.40
C GLY A 2 -16.52 -6.24 0.49
N MET A 3 -15.68 -6.83 -0.37
CA MET A 3 -15.34 -8.24 -0.31
C MET A 3 -14.65 -8.61 1.02
N GLY A 4 -13.72 -7.78 1.47
CA GLY A 4 -13.00 -7.83 2.76
C GLY A 4 -12.97 -6.48 3.44
N LEU A 5 -12.28 -6.39 4.57
CA LEU A 5 -12.14 -5.18 5.40
C LEU A 5 -13.48 -4.52 5.76
N ARG A 6 -14.50 -5.31 5.95
CA ARG A 6 -15.89 -4.83 6.14
C ARG A 6 -16.09 -3.96 7.38
N GLY A 7 -15.13 -3.94 8.30
CA GLY A 7 -15.18 -3.14 9.52
C GLY A 7 -14.52 -1.76 9.42
N ASN A 8 -13.86 -1.43 8.31
CA ASN A 8 -13.08 -0.18 8.21
C ASN A 8 -13.89 1.04 7.73
N GLN A 9 -15.15 0.85 7.35
CA GLN A 9 -16.06 1.94 6.93
C GLN A 9 -15.54 2.79 5.75
N SER A 10 -14.62 2.27 4.93
CA SER A 10 -14.13 2.98 3.74
C SER A 10 -15.27 3.24 2.76
N GLY A 11 -15.44 4.50 2.37
CA GLY A 11 -16.50 4.91 1.46
C GLY A 11 -16.39 6.38 1.09
N PRO A 12 -17.27 6.86 0.20
CA PRO A 12 -17.36 8.28 -0.13
C PRO A 12 -17.72 9.11 1.11
N ILE A 13 -17.11 10.28 1.21
CA ILE A 13 -17.41 11.28 2.24
C ILE A 13 -17.95 12.51 1.54
N GLU A 14 -19.09 13.02 1.97
CA GLU A 14 -19.62 14.29 1.54
C GLU A 14 -19.44 15.32 2.66
N ILE A 15 -18.76 16.43 2.36
CA ILE A 15 -18.53 17.54 3.30
C ILE A 15 -19.36 18.73 2.82
N LYS A 16 -20.32 19.17 3.64
CA LYS A 16 -21.18 20.32 3.35
C LYS A 16 -20.98 21.41 4.39
N ASP A 17 -20.67 22.61 3.92
CA ASP A 17 -20.60 23.85 4.72
C ASP A 17 -19.73 23.74 6.00
N LEU A 18 -18.73 22.83 5.99
CA LEU A 18 -17.81 22.66 7.11
C LEU A 18 -16.90 23.88 7.24
N LYS A 19 -16.97 24.56 8.39
CA LYS A 19 -16.03 25.63 8.74
C LYS A 19 -14.96 25.05 9.66
N ALA A 20 -13.73 25.00 9.17
CA ALA A 20 -12.58 24.61 9.96
C ALA A 20 -11.77 25.86 10.36
N PRO A 21 -11.38 26.04 11.62
CA PRO A 21 -10.44 27.09 12.03
C PRO A 21 -9.10 26.96 11.29
N ALA A 22 -8.44 28.09 11.03
CA ALA A 22 -7.18 28.10 10.28
C ALA A 22 -6.05 27.32 10.96
N ASP A 23 -6.07 27.22 12.29
CA ASP A 23 -5.12 26.45 13.09
C ASP A 23 -5.29 24.91 12.96
N ARG A 24 -6.31 24.46 12.23
CA ARG A 24 -6.51 23.04 11.90
C ARG A 24 -5.90 22.64 10.56
N LEU A 25 -5.31 23.57 9.82
CA LEU A 25 -4.55 23.27 8.62
C LEU A 25 -3.25 22.57 9.00
N ILE A 26 -2.97 21.43 8.36
CA ILE A 26 -1.71 20.70 8.51
C ILE A 26 -0.81 21.13 7.35
N GLY A 27 0.35 21.69 7.68
CA GLY A 27 1.29 22.23 6.69
C GLY A 27 0.86 23.56 6.06
N PRO A 28 1.64 24.08 5.12
CA PRO A 28 1.33 25.31 4.38
C PRO A 28 0.10 25.15 3.46
N VAL A 29 -0.53 26.27 3.14
CA VAL A 29 -1.65 26.29 2.18
C VAL A 29 -1.14 25.85 0.80
N GLY A 30 -1.78 24.83 0.24
CA GLY A 30 -1.45 24.31 -1.10
C GLY A 30 -0.36 23.23 -1.12
N ASP A 31 0.29 22.93 0.01
CA ASP A 31 1.37 21.96 0.11
C ASP A 31 0.96 20.59 0.71
N GLY A 32 -0.19 20.09 0.25
CA GLY A 32 -0.67 18.77 0.68
C GLY A 32 0.21 17.60 0.21
N ALA A 33 0.95 17.77 -0.88
CA ALA A 33 1.86 16.74 -1.39
C ALA A 33 3.00 16.47 -0.39
N THR A 34 3.68 17.50 0.10
CA THR A 34 4.74 17.38 1.10
C THR A 34 4.22 16.69 2.37
N SER A 35 3.06 17.13 2.89
CA SER A 35 2.45 16.51 4.07
C SER A 35 2.09 15.04 3.84
N ASN A 36 1.71 14.68 2.61
CA ASN A 36 1.45 13.30 2.24
C ASN A 36 2.74 12.46 2.27
N ASP A 37 3.79 12.92 1.61
CA ASP A 37 5.03 12.16 1.41
C ASP A 37 5.83 12.04 2.71
N GLU A 38 5.80 13.08 3.56
CA GLU A 38 6.52 13.09 4.83
C GLU A 38 5.80 12.35 5.97
N ALA A 39 4.46 12.32 5.95
CA ALA A 39 3.70 11.76 7.05
C ALA A 39 2.70 10.69 6.62
N THR A 40 1.75 11.02 5.74
CA THR A 40 0.61 10.14 5.47
C THR A 40 1.04 8.83 4.83
N ASP A 41 1.77 8.89 3.73
CA ASP A 41 2.19 7.71 2.98
C ASP A 41 3.11 6.78 3.81
N PRO A 42 4.17 7.26 4.47
CA PRO A 42 5.00 6.38 5.29
C PRO A 42 4.22 5.64 6.36
N PHE A 43 3.44 6.34 7.18
CA PHE A 43 2.67 5.71 8.26
C PHE A 43 1.60 4.77 7.73
N PHE A 44 0.88 5.16 6.69
CA PHE A 44 -0.14 4.34 6.05
C PHE A 44 0.45 3.07 5.43
N LEU A 45 1.53 3.21 4.68
CA LEU A 45 2.13 2.09 3.94
C LEU A 45 2.79 1.08 4.88
N PHE A 46 3.46 1.52 5.94
CA PHE A 46 4.03 0.59 6.93
C PHE A 46 2.97 -0.03 7.82
N GLY A 47 1.96 0.73 8.22
CA GLY A 47 0.82 0.21 8.97
C GLY A 47 0.09 -0.88 8.19
N THR A 48 -0.22 -0.63 6.93
CA THR A 48 -0.89 -1.61 6.06
C THR A 48 0.00 -2.80 5.71
N SER A 49 1.30 -2.59 5.44
CA SER A 49 2.27 -3.67 5.24
C SER A 49 2.36 -4.60 6.44
N SER A 50 2.34 -4.03 7.65
CA SER A 50 2.34 -4.79 8.89
C SER A 50 1.06 -5.61 9.06
N CYS A 51 -0.10 -5.05 8.68
CA CYS A 51 -1.37 -5.78 8.66
C CYS A 51 -1.33 -6.97 7.69
N TRP A 52 -0.83 -6.78 6.46
CA TRP A 52 -0.75 -7.85 5.47
C TRP A 52 0.22 -8.96 5.92
N ASN A 53 1.35 -8.60 6.48
CA ASN A 53 2.28 -9.56 7.08
C ASN A 53 1.64 -10.31 8.25
N GLY A 54 0.86 -9.63 9.09
CA GLY A 54 0.11 -10.24 10.20
C GLY A 54 -0.95 -11.23 9.73
N ILE A 55 -1.69 -10.89 8.66
CA ILE A 55 -2.67 -11.80 8.04
C ILE A 55 -1.98 -13.05 7.49
N ALA A 56 -0.85 -12.89 6.77
CA ALA A 56 -0.09 -14.02 6.24
C ALA A 56 0.38 -14.96 7.38
N MET A 57 0.93 -14.41 8.46
CA MET A 57 1.33 -15.18 9.64
C MET A 57 0.14 -15.90 10.29
N GLY A 58 -0.99 -15.23 10.43
CA GLY A 58 -2.22 -15.80 10.99
C GLY A 58 -2.71 -16.99 10.17
N MET A 59 -2.65 -16.90 8.85
CA MET A 59 -3.06 -18.00 7.96
C MET A 59 -2.09 -19.19 8.03
N ILE A 60 -0.78 -18.93 8.11
CA ILE A 60 0.23 -19.98 8.32
C ILE A 60 -0.01 -20.70 9.65
N ASP A 61 -0.34 -19.96 10.73
CA ASP A 61 -0.59 -20.56 12.04
C ASP A 61 -1.88 -21.39 12.05
N ILE A 62 -2.93 -20.94 11.40
CA ILE A 62 -4.18 -21.71 11.24
C ILE A 62 -3.89 -22.99 10.45
N ALA A 63 -3.16 -22.88 9.32
CA ALA A 63 -2.78 -24.04 8.51
C ALA A 63 -1.94 -25.05 9.31
N ARG A 64 -0.95 -24.58 10.06
CA ARG A 64 -0.13 -25.40 10.95
C ARG A 64 -1.01 -26.17 11.95
N ARG A 65 -1.91 -25.47 12.65
CA ARG A 65 -2.79 -26.10 13.64
C ARG A 65 -3.75 -27.11 13.02
N HIS A 66 -4.28 -26.82 11.84
CA HIS A 66 -5.16 -27.73 11.13
C HIS A 66 -4.44 -28.96 10.60
N THR A 67 -3.36 -28.77 9.84
CA THR A 67 -2.68 -29.85 9.12
C THR A 67 -1.96 -30.85 10.05
N THR A 68 -1.51 -30.39 11.23
CA THR A 68 -0.88 -31.26 12.24
C THR A 68 -1.90 -32.13 12.99
N ARG A 69 -3.17 -31.74 13.05
CA ARG A 69 -4.25 -32.47 13.73
C ARG A 69 -5.08 -33.33 12.79
N LYS A 70 -5.29 -32.87 11.56
CA LYS A 70 -6.11 -33.58 10.58
C LYS A 70 -5.36 -34.80 10.05
N LYS A 71 -6.01 -35.97 10.11
CA LYS A 71 -5.47 -37.23 9.65
C LYS A 71 -6.36 -37.85 8.57
N HIS A 72 -5.74 -38.40 7.53
CA HIS A 72 -6.38 -39.28 6.56
C HIS A 72 -6.32 -40.69 7.07
N VAL A 73 -7.44 -41.21 7.57
CA VAL A 73 -7.51 -42.44 8.32
C VAL A 73 -7.18 -43.68 7.45
N ASP A 74 -7.60 -43.60 6.19
CA ASP A 74 -7.39 -44.63 5.16
C ASP A 74 -5.93 -44.87 4.83
N VAL A 75 -5.07 -43.86 4.88
CA VAL A 75 -3.65 -43.93 4.59
C VAL A 75 -2.77 -43.74 5.84
N GLY A 76 -3.35 -43.44 6.99
CA GLY A 76 -2.66 -43.29 8.26
C GLY A 76 -1.80 -42.02 8.40
N LEU A 77 -1.82 -41.12 7.43
CA LEU A 77 -0.98 -39.91 7.41
C LEU A 77 -1.75 -38.67 7.90
N ARG A 78 -1.06 -37.77 8.59
CA ARG A 78 -1.56 -36.42 8.84
C ARG A 78 -1.40 -35.58 7.58
N VAL A 79 -2.17 -34.52 7.46
CA VAL A 79 -2.08 -33.62 6.30
C VAL A 79 -0.68 -32.98 6.22
N CYS A 80 -0.06 -32.66 7.36
CA CYS A 80 1.30 -32.10 7.40
C CYS A 80 2.41 -33.08 6.98
N ASP A 81 2.10 -34.36 6.87
CA ASP A 81 3.11 -35.37 6.49
C ASP A 81 3.32 -35.44 4.96
N TYR A 82 2.47 -34.78 4.17
CA TYR A 82 2.62 -34.69 2.71
C TYR A 82 3.67 -33.68 2.30
N PRO A 83 4.66 -34.05 1.44
CA PRO A 83 5.71 -33.11 0.98
C PRO A 83 5.17 -31.83 0.34
N THR A 84 4.09 -31.91 -0.42
CA THR A 84 3.44 -30.73 -1.04
C THR A 84 2.95 -29.73 0.00
N ILE A 85 2.41 -30.21 1.13
CA ILE A 85 1.94 -29.33 2.22
C ILE A 85 3.13 -28.69 2.93
N GLN A 86 4.22 -29.46 3.12
CA GLN A 86 5.47 -28.94 3.70
C GLN A 86 6.09 -27.87 2.81
N ASP A 87 6.09 -28.07 1.48
CA ASP A 87 6.56 -27.09 0.50
C ASP A 87 5.73 -25.79 0.56
N TYR A 88 4.40 -25.87 0.56
CA TYR A 88 3.53 -24.70 0.68
C TYR A 88 3.81 -23.88 1.94
N VAL A 89 3.94 -24.54 3.07
CA VAL A 89 4.21 -23.89 4.35
C VAL A 89 5.63 -23.35 4.39
N GLY A 90 6.62 -24.08 3.88
CA GLY A 90 8.02 -23.67 3.80
C GLY A 90 8.17 -22.38 2.98
N LYS A 91 7.59 -22.35 1.78
CA LYS A 91 7.60 -21.15 0.92
C LYS A 91 6.90 -19.98 1.60
N ALA A 92 5.72 -20.18 2.18
CA ALA A 92 4.98 -19.15 2.88
C ALA A 92 5.78 -18.55 4.05
N LEU A 93 6.49 -19.36 4.82
CA LEU A 93 7.35 -18.89 5.91
C LEU A 93 8.51 -18.04 5.38
N ILE A 94 9.21 -18.49 4.35
CA ILE A 94 10.36 -17.80 3.75
C ILE A 94 9.93 -16.43 3.24
N THR A 95 8.88 -16.38 2.40
CA THR A 95 8.45 -15.12 1.77
C THR A 95 7.84 -14.15 2.79
N THR A 96 7.11 -14.64 3.79
CA THR A 96 6.57 -13.80 4.86
C THR A 96 7.67 -13.22 5.75
N ASN A 97 8.69 -14.00 6.07
CA ASN A 97 9.84 -13.50 6.84
C ASN A 97 10.62 -12.44 6.04
N ALA A 98 10.86 -12.65 4.75
CA ALA A 98 11.50 -11.64 3.88
C ALA A 98 10.70 -10.34 3.82
N SER A 99 9.38 -10.43 3.64
CA SER A 99 8.47 -9.28 3.64
C SER A 99 8.49 -8.52 4.97
N ARG A 100 8.46 -9.23 6.09
CA ARG A 100 8.54 -8.63 7.43
C ARG A 100 9.87 -7.91 7.65
N MET A 101 10.98 -8.54 7.27
CA MET A 101 12.30 -7.92 7.41
C MET A 101 12.45 -6.68 6.57
N LEU A 102 11.93 -6.66 5.33
CA LEU A 102 11.90 -5.45 4.51
C LEU A 102 11.11 -4.33 5.19
N THR A 103 9.90 -4.63 5.66
CA THR A 103 9.06 -3.65 6.38
C THR A 103 9.78 -3.07 7.59
N LEU A 104 10.32 -3.93 8.46
CA LEU A 104 11.00 -3.50 9.69
C LEU A 104 12.29 -2.71 9.40
N SER A 105 13.08 -3.16 8.41
CA SER A 105 14.31 -2.47 8.02
C SER A 105 14.02 -1.07 7.50
N THR A 106 12.98 -0.92 6.67
CA THR A 106 12.62 0.39 6.13
C THR A 106 12.03 1.30 7.21
N CYS A 107 11.20 0.78 8.12
CA CYS A 107 10.74 1.55 9.29
C CYS A 107 11.93 2.08 10.10
N ARG A 108 12.92 1.22 10.37
CA ARG A 108 14.12 1.63 11.11
C ARG A 108 14.91 2.71 10.39
N GLN A 109 15.09 2.60 9.07
CA GLN A 109 15.75 3.66 8.28
C GLN A 109 14.98 4.98 8.35
N MET A 110 13.66 4.95 8.34
CA MET A 110 12.84 6.14 8.51
C MET A 110 13.02 6.79 9.88
N ASP A 111 13.09 5.99 10.95
CA ASP A 111 13.35 6.49 12.29
C ASP A 111 14.76 7.10 12.39
N GLU A 112 15.76 6.44 11.81
CA GLU A 112 17.15 6.93 11.78
C GLU A 112 17.27 8.25 10.99
N THR A 113 16.61 8.37 9.85
CA THR A 113 16.59 9.58 9.01
C THR A 113 16.00 10.78 9.76
N THR A 114 15.02 10.56 10.60
CA THR A 114 14.37 11.61 11.42
C THR A 114 14.90 11.66 12.86
N ASN A 115 16.08 11.09 13.12
CA ASN A 115 16.71 11.05 14.43
C ASN A 115 15.72 10.61 15.55
N ASN A 116 15.03 9.49 15.33
CA ASN A 116 14.01 8.95 16.23
C ASN A 116 12.87 9.94 16.55
N CYS A 117 12.30 10.53 15.51
CA CYS A 117 11.19 11.48 15.62
C CYS A 117 11.58 12.85 16.18
N ASP A 118 12.72 13.37 15.80
CA ASP A 118 13.00 14.79 15.96
C ASP A 118 12.14 15.60 15.00
N TRP A 119 10.97 16.01 15.48
CA TRP A 119 9.97 16.73 14.69
C TRP A 119 10.42 18.13 14.27
N THR A 120 11.52 18.63 14.81
CA THR A 120 12.08 19.93 14.38
C THR A 120 12.62 19.87 12.96
N ILE A 121 13.06 18.70 12.49
CA ILE A 121 13.50 18.49 11.10
C ILE A 121 12.37 18.77 10.11
N HIS A 122 11.13 18.43 10.46
CA HIS A 122 9.97 18.65 9.61
C HIS A 122 9.51 20.11 9.50
N SER A 123 10.09 21.01 10.29
CA SER A 123 9.84 22.45 10.18
C SER A 123 10.69 23.13 9.08
N ASP A 124 11.67 22.41 8.54
CA ASP A 124 12.49 22.87 7.41
C ASP A 124 11.94 22.26 6.10
N PRO A 125 11.33 23.08 5.21
CA PRO A 125 10.81 22.59 3.93
C PRO A 125 11.87 22.00 2.99
N GLU A 126 13.12 22.37 3.15
CA GLU A 126 14.23 21.85 2.35
C GLU A 126 14.77 20.51 2.88
N ALA A 127 14.45 20.15 4.11
CA ALA A 127 14.82 18.89 4.72
C ALA A 127 13.67 17.88 4.64
N LEU A 128 13.45 17.25 3.50
CA LEU A 128 12.41 16.24 3.27
C LEU A 128 12.94 14.80 3.47
N PRO A 129 13.40 14.45 4.68
CA PRO A 129 14.19 13.24 4.88
C PRO A 129 13.41 11.94 4.64
N ARG A 130 12.08 11.97 4.76
CA ARG A 130 11.26 10.77 4.53
C ARG A 130 10.84 10.57 3.10
N SER A 131 10.71 11.65 2.31
CA SER A 131 10.33 11.57 0.90
C SER A 131 11.33 10.73 0.09
N GLU A 132 12.61 10.79 0.41
CA GLU A 132 13.64 9.96 -0.23
C GLU A 132 13.45 8.45 0.01
N LEU A 133 12.77 8.08 1.10
CA LEU A 133 12.50 6.70 1.48
C LEU A 133 11.13 6.20 1.01
N VAL A 134 10.31 7.04 0.39
CA VAL A 134 8.98 6.67 -0.13
C VAL A 134 9.05 5.46 -1.08
N PRO A 135 10.02 5.34 -2.01
CA PRO A 135 10.14 4.15 -2.86
C PRO A 135 10.35 2.84 -2.09
N TRP A 136 11.02 2.91 -0.95
CA TRP A 136 11.20 1.76 -0.07
C TRP A 136 9.91 1.39 0.67
N SER A 137 9.11 2.38 1.08
CA SER A 137 7.78 2.15 1.66
C SER A 137 6.83 1.51 0.64
N TRP A 138 6.88 1.94 -0.63
CA TRP A 138 6.17 1.30 -1.74
C TRP A 138 6.60 -0.15 -1.95
N SER A 139 7.92 -0.40 -1.89
CA SER A 139 8.48 -1.76 -2.01
C SER A 139 8.02 -2.66 -0.87
N ALA A 140 7.97 -2.15 0.36
CA ALA A 140 7.46 -2.88 1.52
C ALA A 140 5.97 -3.21 1.36
N LYS A 141 5.16 -2.21 0.95
CA LYS A 141 3.72 -2.39 0.67
C LYS A 141 3.47 -3.42 -0.43
N TYR A 142 4.17 -3.27 -1.56
CA TYR A 142 4.06 -4.21 -2.67
C TYR A 142 4.38 -5.65 -2.24
N THR A 143 5.51 -5.81 -1.55
CA THR A 143 5.98 -7.13 -1.10
C THR A 143 5.01 -7.77 -0.13
N ALA A 144 4.52 -7.02 0.87
CA ALA A 144 3.58 -7.54 1.87
C ALA A 144 2.22 -7.92 1.24
N SER A 145 1.67 -7.08 0.37
CA SER A 145 0.37 -7.32 -0.28
C SER A 145 0.42 -8.45 -1.33
N SER A 146 1.52 -8.58 -2.04
CA SER A 146 1.74 -9.70 -2.96
C SER A 146 1.92 -11.01 -2.19
N ASN A 147 2.74 -10.99 -1.14
CA ASN A 147 2.98 -12.15 -0.28
C ASN A 147 1.69 -12.66 0.37
N VAL A 148 0.89 -11.79 0.99
CA VAL A 148 -0.36 -12.24 1.64
C VAL A 148 -1.33 -12.85 0.65
N THR A 149 -1.36 -12.37 -0.60
CA THR A 149 -2.19 -12.94 -1.66
C THR A 149 -1.76 -14.38 -1.98
N GLU A 150 -0.46 -14.62 -2.16
CA GLU A 150 0.08 -15.96 -2.46
C GLU A 150 -0.04 -16.90 -1.27
N VAL A 151 0.30 -16.44 -0.06
CA VAL A 151 0.17 -17.22 1.18
C VAL A 151 -1.28 -17.63 1.41
N SER A 152 -2.22 -16.72 1.20
CA SER A 152 -3.65 -16.99 1.35
C SER A 152 -4.10 -18.16 0.48
N ASP A 153 -3.73 -18.14 -0.78
CA ASP A 153 -4.05 -19.21 -1.73
C ASP A 153 -3.47 -20.57 -1.26
N LYS A 154 -2.17 -20.59 -0.94
CA LYS A 154 -1.49 -21.83 -0.55
C LYS A 154 -1.96 -22.39 0.78
N MET A 155 -2.27 -21.54 1.76
CA MET A 155 -2.78 -21.99 3.06
C MET A 155 -4.22 -22.52 2.95
N LEU A 156 -5.04 -21.96 2.05
CA LEU A 156 -6.32 -22.57 1.72
C LEU A 156 -6.15 -23.97 1.13
N HIS A 157 -5.26 -24.13 0.14
CA HIS A 157 -4.97 -25.41 -0.46
C HIS A 157 -4.46 -26.43 0.58
N ALA A 158 -3.56 -26.01 1.48
CA ALA A 158 -3.04 -26.87 2.55
C ALA A 158 -4.14 -27.38 3.49
N CYS A 159 -5.18 -26.61 3.75
CA CYS A 159 -6.30 -26.98 4.63
C CYS A 159 -7.47 -27.63 3.88
N GLY A 160 -7.47 -27.59 2.55
CA GLY A 160 -8.47 -28.21 1.69
C GLY A 160 -9.88 -27.70 1.94
N GLY A 161 -10.89 -28.56 1.69
CA GLY A 161 -12.29 -28.18 1.82
C GLY A 161 -12.73 -27.68 3.20
N THR A 162 -11.94 -27.91 4.24
CA THR A 162 -12.23 -27.37 5.58
C THR A 162 -11.98 -25.86 5.64
N ALA A 163 -10.96 -25.37 4.93
CA ALA A 163 -10.66 -23.94 4.86
C ALA A 163 -11.68 -23.14 4.01
N TYR A 164 -12.36 -23.82 3.10
CA TYR A 164 -13.40 -23.23 2.28
C TYR A 164 -14.66 -22.88 3.07
N LYS A 165 -14.81 -23.44 4.26
CA LYS A 165 -15.92 -23.19 5.19
C LYS A 165 -15.53 -22.09 6.18
N ALA A 166 -16.51 -21.34 6.67
CA ALA A 166 -16.31 -20.25 7.63
C ALA A 166 -15.68 -20.68 8.98
N GLY A 167 -15.73 -21.97 9.33
CA GLY A 167 -15.32 -22.48 10.64
C GLY A 167 -13.85 -22.32 11.01
N LEU A 168 -12.95 -22.19 10.03
CA LEU A 168 -11.52 -21.89 10.29
C LEU A 168 -11.22 -20.39 10.26
N GLY A 169 -12.10 -19.55 9.72
CA GLY A 169 -11.89 -18.12 9.52
C GLY A 169 -10.85 -17.77 8.45
N MET A 170 -10.33 -18.76 7.70
CA MET A 170 -9.37 -18.54 6.62
C MET A 170 -9.95 -17.74 5.47
N GLU A 171 -11.21 -18.00 5.10
CA GLU A 171 -11.91 -17.31 4.02
C GLU A 171 -12.01 -15.80 4.29
N ARG A 172 -12.16 -15.41 5.57
CA ARG A 172 -12.17 -14.01 5.99
C ARG A 172 -10.77 -13.38 5.82
N LEU A 173 -9.74 -14.04 6.31
CA LEU A 173 -8.36 -13.55 6.19
C LEU A 173 -7.92 -13.43 4.71
N LEU A 174 -8.36 -14.36 3.84
CA LEU A 174 -8.14 -14.27 2.41
C LEU A 174 -8.80 -13.02 1.82
N ARG A 175 -10.08 -12.78 2.14
CA ARG A 175 -10.80 -11.60 1.64
C ARG A 175 -10.16 -10.31 2.15
N ASP A 176 -9.79 -10.25 3.43
CA ASP A 176 -9.14 -9.09 4.03
C ASP A 176 -7.75 -8.87 3.44
N GLY A 177 -6.94 -9.92 3.32
CA GLY A 177 -5.59 -9.85 2.73
C GLY A 177 -5.61 -9.43 1.26
N LYS A 178 -6.65 -9.81 0.50
CA LYS A 178 -6.76 -9.42 -0.92
C LYS A 178 -6.90 -7.92 -1.12
N ALA A 179 -7.43 -7.20 -0.15
CA ALA A 179 -7.54 -5.75 -0.20
C ALA A 179 -6.19 -5.05 -0.38
N GLY A 180 -5.10 -5.64 0.13
CA GLY A 180 -3.75 -5.09 -0.01
C GLY A 180 -3.31 -4.88 -1.47
N TRP A 181 -3.80 -5.70 -2.39
CA TRP A 181 -3.47 -5.56 -3.80
C TRP A 181 -4.05 -4.30 -4.42
N PHE A 182 -5.29 -3.96 -4.06
CA PHE A 182 -6.07 -2.87 -4.65
C PHE A 182 -5.96 -1.55 -3.88
N MET A 183 -5.54 -1.61 -2.61
CA MET A 183 -5.38 -0.42 -1.78
C MET A 183 -4.30 0.50 -2.36
N ALA A 184 -4.60 1.79 -2.43
CA ALA A 184 -3.72 2.79 -3.06
C ALA A 184 -2.42 2.98 -2.25
N PRO A 185 -1.29 3.21 -2.97
CA PRO A 185 -1.13 3.00 -4.40
C PRO A 185 -1.25 1.52 -4.75
N THR A 186 -1.96 1.18 -5.85
CA THR A 186 -2.15 -0.23 -6.24
C THR A 186 -0.82 -0.89 -6.60
N ASN A 187 -0.76 -2.21 -6.54
CA ASN A 187 0.48 -2.93 -6.86
C ASN A 187 0.97 -2.67 -8.28
N GLU A 188 0.05 -2.46 -9.24
CA GLU A 188 0.38 -2.11 -10.62
C GLU A 188 1.01 -0.73 -10.71
N VAL A 189 0.45 0.25 -10.00
CA VAL A 189 0.97 1.63 -9.95
C VAL A 189 2.36 1.65 -9.33
N ILE A 190 2.56 0.95 -8.21
CA ILE A 190 3.88 0.84 -7.55
C ILE A 190 4.93 0.27 -8.52
N ARG A 191 4.60 -0.82 -9.21
CA ARG A 191 5.55 -1.42 -10.19
C ARG A 191 5.91 -0.45 -11.30
N ASN A 192 4.90 0.27 -11.84
CA ASN A 192 5.14 1.27 -12.88
C ASN A 192 6.04 2.40 -12.38
N PHE A 193 5.77 2.94 -11.19
CA PHE A 193 6.55 4.03 -10.61
C PHE A 193 7.99 3.62 -10.33
N LEU A 194 8.18 2.50 -9.65
CA LEU A 194 9.52 2.00 -9.36
C LEU A 194 10.28 1.59 -10.63
N GLY A 195 9.60 0.97 -11.59
CA GLY A 195 10.19 0.64 -12.88
C GLY A 195 10.61 1.89 -13.65
N ARG A 196 9.78 2.93 -13.68
CA ARG A 196 10.09 4.20 -14.31
C ARG A 196 11.24 4.90 -13.62
N ALA A 197 11.23 4.98 -12.29
CA ALA A 197 12.32 5.57 -11.53
C ALA A 197 13.65 4.84 -11.76
N GLY A 198 13.63 3.50 -11.79
CA GLY A 198 14.81 2.69 -12.04
C GLY A 198 15.39 2.81 -13.46
N LEU A 199 14.55 3.14 -14.45
CA LEU A 199 14.97 3.30 -15.84
C LEU A 199 15.35 4.74 -16.19
N MET A 200 14.69 5.73 -15.62
CA MET A 200 14.74 7.12 -16.06
C MET A 200 15.17 8.10 -14.94
N GLY A 201 15.37 7.62 -13.72
CA GLY A 201 15.61 8.46 -12.54
C GLY A 201 14.32 8.88 -11.82
N PHE A 202 14.47 9.33 -10.57
CA PHE A 202 13.33 9.72 -9.73
C PHE A 202 12.61 10.98 -10.24
N GLU A 203 13.30 11.87 -10.92
CA GLU A 203 12.71 13.06 -11.55
C GLU A 203 11.60 12.71 -12.56
N ALA A 204 11.67 11.51 -13.15
CA ALA A 204 10.63 11.01 -14.05
C ALA A 204 9.34 10.60 -13.33
N LEU A 205 9.29 10.60 -12.00
CA LEU A 205 8.09 10.32 -11.21
C LEU A 205 7.15 11.52 -11.10
N ASP A 206 7.60 12.72 -11.41
CA ASP A 206 6.79 13.96 -11.34
C ASP A 206 5.70 14.05 -12.41
N LEU A 207 5.09 12.90 -12.71
CA LEU A 207 3.93 12.80 -13.62
C LEU A 207 2.65 13.41 -13.05
N TRP A 208 2.54 13.48 -11.73
CA TRP A 208 1.34 14.02 -11.10
C TRP A 208 1.25 15.52 -11.31
N ASN A 209 2.32 16.25 -11.02
CA ASN A 209 2.34 17.69 -11.18
C ASN A 209 2.18 18.08 -12.66
N GLN A 210 2.95 17.44 -13.55
CA GLN A 210 2.82 17.67 -14.99
C GLN A 210 1.39 17.39 -15.51
N ASN A 211 0.76 16.30 -15.08
CA ASN A 211 -0.61 15.99 -15.52
C ASN A 211 -1.67 16.87 -14.82
N VAL A 212 -1.45 17.25 -13.57
CA VAL A 212 -2.34 18.17 -12.85
C VAL A 212 -2.26 19.55 -13.48
N ASP A 213 -1.06 20.03 -13.79
CA ASP A 213 -0.84 21.32 -14.46
C ASP A 213 -1.45 21.36 -15.86
N LEU A 214 -1.21 20.33 -16.67
CA LEU A 214 -1.82 20.19 -17.98
C LEU A 214 -3.36 20.14 -17.92
N ARG A 215 -3.92 19.39 -16.96
CA ARG A 215 -5.38 19.34 -16.77
C ARG A 215 -5.94 20.66 -16.23
N SER A 216 -5.20 21.35 -15.39
CA SER A 216 -5.57 22.66 -14.87
C SER A 216 -5.60 23.68 -16.01
N ILE A 217 -4.56 23.74 -16.82
CA ILE A 217 -4.50 24.59 -18.02
C ILE A 217 -5.65 24.26 -18.98
N ASP A 218 -5.89 23.00 -19.27
CA ASP A 218 -7.00 22.56 -20.13
C ASP A 218 -8.37 22.99 -19.58
N ASN A 219 -8.58 22.85 -18.28
CA ASN A 219 -9.83 23.23 -17.62
C ASN A 219 -10.03 24.74 -17.62
N GLU A 220 -8.99 25.53 -17.38
CA GLU A 220 -9.06 26.98 -17.48
C GLU A 220 -9.28 27.43 -18.94
N ALA A 221 -8.57 26.81 -19.88
CA ALA A 221 -8.79 27.09 -21.31
C ALA A 221 -10.22 26.74 -21.79
N LYS A 222 -10.85 25.71 -21.21
CA LYS A 222 -12.26 25.35 -21.52
C LYS A 222 -13.25 26.40 -21.01
N LYS A 223 -12.93 27.09 -19.93
CA LYS A 223 -13.78 28.17 -19.35
C LYS A 223 -13.63 29.51 -20.09
N MET A 224 -12.57 29.70 -20.87
CA MET A 224 -12.29 30.92 -21.58
C MET A 224 -13.21 31.13 -22.79
N THR A 225 -13.61 32.37 -23.04
CA THR A 225 -14.31 32.77 -24.29
C THR A 225 -13.36 32.64 -25.49
N PRO A 226 -13.90 32.60 -26.72
CA PRO A 226 -13.05 32.60 -27.93
C PRO A 226 -12.11 33.81 -28.02
N GLU A 227 -12.56 34.98 -27.55
CA GLU A 227 -11.76 36.21 -27.50
C GLU A 227 -10.60 36.09 -26.51
N GLN A 228 -10.86 35.62 -25.30
CA GLN A 228 -9.82 35.37 -24.27
C GLN A 228 -8.78 34.35 -24.73
N LYS A 229 -9.19 33.30 -25.46
CA LYS A 229 -8.25 32.32 -26.03
C LYS A 229 -7.33 32.93 -27.07
N ARG A 230 -7.86 33.83 -27.93
CA ARG A 230 -7.04 34.53 -28.93
C ARG A 230 -6.05 35.48 -28.26
N GLU A 231 -6.48 36.27 -27.31
CA GLU A 231 -5.61 37.18 -26.57
C GLU A 231 -4.49 36.42 -25.84
N LEU A 232 -4.80 35.27 -25.19
CA LEU A 232 -3.79 34.44 -24.57
C LEU A 232 -2.80 33.88 -25.59
N ALA A 233 -3.29 33.39 -26.73
CA ALA A 233 -2.43 32.84 -27.79
C ALA A 233 -1.51 33.91 -28.38
N GLU A 234 -2.01 35.14 -28.62
CA GLU A 234 -1.21 36.27 -29.08
C GLU A 234 -0.11 36.66 -28.09
N ARG A 235 -0.41 36.66 -26.81
CA ARG A 235 0.59 36.92 -25.75
C ARG A 235 1.67 35.84 -25.71
N LEU A 236 1.30 34.55 -25.76
CA LEU A 236 2.25 33.44 -25.72
C LEU A 236 3.12 33.32 -26.98
N LEU A 237 2.67 33.85 -28.10
CA LEU A 237 3.43 33.88 -29.36
C LEU A 237 4.34 35.10 -29.48
N ALA A 238 4.14 36.12 -28.61
CA ALA A 238 4.93 37.34 -28.59
C ALA A 238 6.13 37.28 -27.66
N GLU A 239 6.22 36.27 -26.82
CA GLU A 239 7.38 35.92 -25.97
C GLU A 239 8.32 34.98 -26.71
#